data_bfcd48856631f1b98aa61e14e2f688e7
#
_entry.id   bfcd48856631f1b98aa61e14e2f688e7
#
_cell.length_a   1.000
_cell.length_b   1.000
_cell.length_c   1.000
_cell.angle_alpha   90.00
_cell.angle_beta   90.00
_cell.angle_gamma   90.00
#
_symmetry.space_group_name_H-M   'P 1'
#
loop_
_entity.id
_entity.type
_entity.pdbx_description
1 polymer ?
#
loop_
_entity_poly.entity_id
_entity_poly.type
_entity_poly.pdbx_seq_one_letter_code
_entity_poly.pdbx_strand_id
1 'polypeptide(L)'
;MHHASSEFKVLAKRIIPCLDVKDGRVVKGVSFLNLRDAGDPVENAKFYDEQGADELIFLDITASHEKRKIIRDVVMKTAEDVFMPLTVGGGIKTLHDIRDLLNAGCDKVSINTSAVKDPYFISKAAERFGSQCIVIAIDAKRTGMDMTKATGESWFNEPALKDVCLNLDYKIPPSPPLPKLRKAGESFPSLMENSELQKESPPFIKGGEGGLRWAISTHGGRQMKLIDAVQWAKKTEMLGAGEIMLTSMDMDGTKDGYDIELTRAISEAVSIPVIASGGAGTLGHLYEAFAHGKADAALAASIFHYREFTITEAKEYLQARGIPVRL
;
A
#
# COMPACT_ATOMS: atom_id res chain seq x y z
N MET A 1 10.99 -40.77 22.44
CA MET A 1 10.12 -40.11 21.42
C MET A 1 10.12 -38.61 21.70
N HIS A 2 10.96 -37.84 21.02
CA HIS A 2 10.98 -36.38 21.13
C HIS A 2 9.91 -35.85 20.17
N HIS A 3 8.83 -35.35 20.72
CA HIS A 3 7.93 -34.48 19.98
C HIS A 3 8.68 -33.17 19.69
N ALA A 4 9.17 -33.01 18.48
CA ALA A 4 9.54 -31.69 17.97
C ALA A 4 8.23 -30.90 17.81
N SER A 5 7.94 -30.01 18.76
CA SER A 5 6.96 -28.96 18.57
C SER A 5 7.45 -28.12 17.39
N SER A 6 6.74 -28.14 16.28
CA SER A 6 6.94 -27.16 15.21
C SER A 6 6.61 -25.78 15.80
N GLU A 7 7.64 -25.07 16.26
CA GLU A 7 7.52 -23.65 16.54
C GLU A 7 7.17 -22.97 15.22
N PHE A 8 5.90 -22.66 15.04
CA PHE A 8 5.50 -21.69 14.02
C PHE A 8 6.23 -20.39 14.35
N LYS A 9 7.23 -20.03 13.55
CA LYS A 9 7.87 -18.73 13.64
C LYS A 9 6.80 -17.68 13.37
N VAL A 10 6.27 -17.09 14.42
CA VAL A 10 5.36 -15.96 14.32
C VAL A 10 6.20 -14.77 13.81
N LEU A 11 5.85 -14.23 12.65
CA LEU A 11 6.53 -13.07 12.11
C LEU A 11 6.26 -11.85 13.02
N ALA A 12 7.33 -11.11 13.31
CA ALA A 12 7.21 -9.87 14.09
C ALA A 12 6.35 -8.83 13.33
N LYS A 13 5.47 -8.17 14.07
CA LYS A 13 4.67 -7.06 13.55
C LYS A 13 5.54 -5.81 13.44
N ARG A 14 5.32 -5.00 12.40
CA ARG A 14 6.15 -3.84 12.05
C ARG A 14 5.46 -2.54 12.44
N ILE A 15 6.22 -1.60 12.97
CA ILE A 15 5.80 -0.22 13.23
C ILE A 15 6.47 0.67 12.19
N ILE A 16 5.65 1.37 11.42
CA ILE A 16 6.09 2.12 10.23
C ILE A 16 5.71 3.60 10.38
N PRO A 17 6.66 4.49 10.67
CA PRO A 17 6.44 5.93 10.52
C PRO A 17 6.16 6.30 9.07
N CYS A 18 5.29 7.31 8.86
CA CYS A 18 5.00 7.83 7.52
C CYS A 18 5.27 9.34 7.46
N LEU A 19 6.01 9.77 6.44
CA LEU A 19 6.35 11.15 6.18
C LEU A 19 5.71 11.63 4.89
N ASP A 20 4.76 12.57 4.98
CA ASP A 20 4.27 13.30 3.82
C ASP A 20 5.33 14.32 3.39
N VAL A 21 5.84 14.18 2.17
CA VAL A 21 6.88 15.05 1.64
C VAL A 21 6.30 15.99 0.59
N LYS A 22 6.53 17.30 0.78
CA LYS A 22 6.15 18.34 -0.17
C LYS A 22 7.34 19.26 -0.45
N ASP A 23 7.70 19.37 -1.72
CA ASP A 23 8.82 20.24 -2.14
C ASP A 23 10.13 19.99 -1.34
N GLY A 24 10.41 18.71 -1.01
CA GLY A 24 11.58 18.28 -0.26
C GLY A 24 11.51 18.53 1.25
N ARG A 25 10.37 18.93 1.79
CA ARG A 25 10.13 19.12 3.22
C ARG A 25 9.05 18.18 3.71
N VAL A 26 9.21 17.72 4.94
CA VAL A 26 8.11 17.00 5.62
C VAL A 26 7.01 17.99 5.93
N VAL A 27 5.78 17.62 5.61
CA VAL A 27 4.61 18.43 5.92
C VAL A 27 3.57 17.64 6.67
N LYS A 28 2.77 18.33 7.47
CA LYS A 28 1.65 17.73 8.19
C LYS A 28 0.42 18.62 8.09
N GLY A 29 -0.73 17.98 7.83
CA GLY A 29 -2.03 18.65 7.81
C GLY A 29 -3.13 17.63 8.07
N VAL A 30 -4.34 18.10 8.34
CA VAL A 30 -5.53 17.25 8.41
C VAL A 30 -6.12 17.15 7.02
N SER A 31 -6.31 15.94 6.48
CA SER A 31 -6.87 15.69 5.14
C SER A 31 -6.16 16.49 4.03
N PHE A 32 -4.82 16.63 4.11
CA PHE A 32 -3.99 17.43 3.19
C PHE A 32 -4.32 18.93 3.12
N LEU A 33 -5.05 19.46 4.12
CA LEU A 33 -5.36 20.88 4.25
C LEU A 33 -4.49 21.53 5.34
N ASN A 34 -4.22 22.84 5.20
CA ASN A 34 -3.44 23.64 6.16
C ASN A 34 -2.08 22.99 6.50
N LEU A 35 -1.35 22.56 5.46
CA LEU A 35 -0.05 21.91 5.63
C LEU A 35 0.93 22.83 6.38
N ARG A 36 1.53 22.30 7.43
CA ARG A 36 2.62 22.94 8.20
C ARG A 36 3.91 22.19 7.93
N ASP A 37 5.02 22.93 7.87
CA ASP A 37 6.36 22.34 7.78
C ASP A 37 6.65 21.56 9.07
N ALA A 38 7.07 20.30 8.92
CA ALA A 38 7.41 19.38 10.01
C ALA A 38 8.90 18.96 9.96
N GLY A 39 9.73 19.67 9.23
CA GLY A 39 11.16 19.52 9.25
C GLY A 39 11.79 18.89 8.01
N ASP A 40 13.05 18.54 8.14
CA ASP A 40 13.83 17.87 7.10
C ASP A 40 13.50 16.37 7.08
N PRO A 41 13.24 15.75 5.91
CA PRO A 41 12.89 14.33 5.83
C PRO A 41 14.05 13.40 6.22
N VAL A 42 15.31 13.78 5.95
CA VAL A 42 16.47 12.97 6.30
C VAL A 42 16.67 12.94 7.81
N GLU A 43 16.58 14.10 8.46
CA GLU A 43 16.69 14.20 9.91
C GLU A 43 15.56 13.45 10.64
N ASN A 44 14.33 13.52 10.11
CA ASN A 44 13.22 12.72 10.65
C ASN A 44 13.46 11.22 10.45
N ALA A 45 14.00 10.80 9.31
CA ALA A 45 14.31 9.41 9.03
C ALA A 45 15.37 8.85 9.99
N LYS A 46 16.47 9.59 10.22
CA LYS A 46 17.52 9.25 11.21
C LYS A 46 16.92 9.08 12.60
N PHE A 47 16.08 10.02 13.02
CA PHE A 47 15.42 9.98 14.32
C PHE A 47 14.57 8.69 14.49
N TYR A 48 13.85 8.25 13.45
CA TYR A 48 13.06 7.01 13.53
C TYR A 48 13.92 5.75 13.47
N ASP A 49 15.02 5.77 12.71
CA ASP A 49 15.99 4.67 12.67
C ASP A 49 16.63 4.46 14.06
N GLU A 50 17.07 5.54 14.71
CA GLU A 50 17.60 5.52 16.07
C GLU A 50 16.60 5.00 17.12
N GLN A 51 15.30 5.20 16.89
CA GLN A 51 14.24 4.66 17.74
C GLN A 51 13.83 3.22 17.39
N GLY A 52 14.48 2.61 16.40
CA GLY A 52 14.23 1.25 15.99
C GLY A 52 12.94 1.05 15.22
N ALA A 53 12.50 2.00 14.40
CA ALA A 53 11.42 1.77 13.44
C ALA A 53 11.74 0.59 12.52
N ASP A 54 10.73 -0.18 12.13
CA ASP A 54 10.97 -1.38 11.33
C ASP A 54 11.07 -1.07 9.83
N GLU A 55 10.41 -0.02 9.38
CA GLU A 55 10.41 0.52 8.02
C GLU A 55 10.04 2.01 8.06
N LEU A 56 10.27 2.74 6.97
CA LEU A 56 9.84 4.12 6.78
C LEU A 56 9.10 4.26 5.45
N ILE A 57 8.06 5.10 5.44
CA ILE A 57 7.36 5.43 4.20
C ILE A 57 7.43 6.92 3.94
N PHE A 58 7.87 7.30 2.71
CA PHE A 58 7.73 8.65 2.17
C PHE A 58 6.56 8.68 1.19
N LEU A 59 5.66 9.64 1.36
CA LEU A 59 4.58 9.92 0.42
C LEU A 59 4.80 11.29 -0.21
N ASP A 60 5.21 11.31 -1.49
CA ASP A 60 5.28 12.55 -2.27
C ASP A 60 3.87 13.02 -2.62
N ILE A 61 3.42 14.06 -1.94
CA ILE A 61 2.08 14.64 -2.15
C ILE A 61 2.06 15.75 -3.20
N THR A 62 3.21 16.07 -3.81
CA THR A 62 3.34 17.15 -4.80
C THR A 62 3.28 16.71 -6.26
N ALA A 63 3.34 15.46 -6.52
CA ALA A 63 3.26 14.68 -7.79
C ALA A 63 3.17 15.49 -9.12
N SER A 64 4.01 16.52 -9.33
CA SER A 64 4.26 17.09 -10.66
C SER A 64 5.58 16.54 -11.23
N HIS A 65 5.68 16.42 -12.55
CA HIS A 65 6.84 15.82 -13.22
C HIS A 65 8.17 16.55 -12.89
N GLU A 66 8.12 17.88 -12.73
CA GLU A 66 9.30 18.70 -12.42
C GLU A 66 9.83 18.49 -10.98
N LYS A 67 8.97 18.04 -10.07
CA LYS A 67 9.29 17.85 -8.66
C LYS A 67 9.81 16.46 -8.29
N ARG A 68 9.78 15.49 -9.22
CA ARG A 68 10.32 14.14 -8.99
C ARG A 68 11.81 14.12 -8.70
N LYS A 69 12.56 15.06 -9.25
CA LYS A 69 13.98 15.18 -8.95
C LYS A 69 14.21 15.44 -7.46
N ILE A 70 13.35 16.26 -6.85
CA ILE A 70 13.45 16.62 -5.44
C ILE A 70 13.25 15.40 -4.55
N ILE A 71 12.19 14.60 -4.76
CA ILE A 71 11.95 13.40 -3.95
C ILE A 71 13.06 12.36 -4.15
N ARG A 72 13.59 12.20 -5.37
CA ARG A 72 14.71 11.30 -5.63
C ARG A 72 15.96 11.73 -4.86
N ASP A 73 16.29 13.03 -4.83
CA ASP A 73 17.44 13.56 -4.10
C ASP A 73 17.26 13.39 -2.57
N VAL A 74 16.03 13.51 -2.06
CA VAL A 74 15.69 13.20 -0.66
C VAL A 74 15.91 11.71 -0.37
N VAL A 75 15.41 10.82 -1.24
CA VAL A 75 15.57 9.35 -1.10
C VAL A 75 17.06 8.98 -1.07
N MET A 76 17.86 9.51 -2.01
CA MET A 76 19.32 9.26 -2.06
C MET A 76 20.00 9.64 -0.74
N LYS A 77 19.75 10.86 -0.25
CA LYS A 77 20.34 11.33 1.02
C LYS A 77 19.86 10.49 2.22
N THR A 78 18.60 10.08 2.23
CA THR A 78 18.08 9.22 3.31
C THR A 78 18.75 7.85 3.28
N ALA A 79 18.89 7.23 2.10
CA ALA A 79 19.51 5.92 1.96
C ALA A 79 21.01 5.88 2.28
N GLU A 80 21.69 7.04 2.25
CA GLU A 80 23.08 7.15 2.69
C GLU A 80 23.24 7.02 4.22
N ASP A 81 22.23 7.45 4.97
CA ASP A 81 22.32 7.64 6.42
C ASP A 81 21.41 6.71 7.24
N VAL A 82 20.43 6.06 6.61
CA VAL A 82 19.38 5.26 7.27
C VAL A 82 19.37 3.84 6.71
N PHE A 83 19.32 2.84 7.59
CA PHE A 83 19.44 1.43 7.22
C PHE A 83 18.13 0.63 7.36
N MET A 84 17.06 1.23 7.88
CA MET A 84 15.74 0.60 7.83
C MET A 84 15.16 0.64 6.41
N PRO A 85 14.37 -0.37 5.98
CA PRO A 85 13.74 -0.39 4.68
C PRO A 85 12.92 0.87 4.40
N LEU A 86 13.10 1.46 3.21
CA LEU A 86 12.44 2.68 2.78
C LEU A 86 11.45 2.38 1.65
N THR A 87 10.19 2.72 1.86
CA THR A 87 9.14 2.70 0.82
C THR A 87 8.85 4.12 0.35
N VAL A 88 8.75 4.33 -0.97
CA VAL A 88 8.43 5.64 -1.55
C VAL A 88 7.14 5.55 -2.37
N GLY A 89 6.18 6.40 -2.05
CA GLY A 89 4.92 6.52 -2.77
C GLY A 89 4.70 7.93 -3.33
N GLY A 90 3.72 8.04 -4.21
CA GLY A 90 3.33 9.31 -4.84
C GLY A 90 3.78 9.43 -6.29
N GLY A 91 2.84 9.74 -7.17
CA GLY A 91 3.07 10.13 -8.57
C GLY A 91 3.71 9.10 -9.51
N ILE A 92 3.91 7.85 -9.12
CA ILE A 92 4.52 6.78 -9.93
C ILE A 92 3.58 6.37 -11.06
N LYS A 93 4.05 6.45 -12.31
CA LYS A 93 3.25 6.20 -13.52
C LYS A 93 3.88 5.21 -14.49
N THR A 94 5.19 5.04 -14.45
CA THR A 94 5.96 4.23 -15.41
C THR A 94 6.94 3.30 -14.71
N LEU A 95 7.37 2.24 -15.40
CA LEU A 95 8.46 1.38 -14.92
C LEU A 95 9.80 2.13 -14.78
N HIS A 96 9.95 3.24 -15.50
CA HIS A 96 11.11 4.11 -15.35
C HIS A 96 11.10 4.85 -14.02
N ASP A 97 9.94 5.36 -13.60
CA ASP A 97 9.78 6.00 -12.30
C ASP A 97 10.16 5.04 -11.15
N ILE A 98 9.71 3.77 -11.25
CA ILE A 98 10.05 2.73 -10.26
C ILE A 98 11.56 2.52 -10.23
N ARG A 99 12.19 2.33 -11.39
CA ARG A 99 13.64 2.14 -11.49
C ARG A 99 14.42 3.30 -10.89
N ASP A 100 14.01 4.52 -11.18
CA ASP A 100 14.70 5.72 -10.69
C ASP A 100 14.67 5.82 -9.17
N LEU A 101 13.54 5.47 -8.55
CA LEU A 101 13.40 5.45 -7.09
C LEU A 101 14.20 4.31 -6.46
N LEU A 102 14.14 3.09 -7.01
CA LEU A 102 14.95 1.98 -6.52
C LEU A 102 16.46 2.25 -6.67
N ASN A 103 16.87 2.86 -7.80
CA ASN A 103 18.27 3.28 -7.99
C ASN A 103 18.69 4.43 -7.05
N ALA A 104 17.74 5.22 -6.56
CA ALA A 104 18.00 6.25 -5.55
C ALA A 104 18.17 5.68 -4.14
N GLY A 105 17.88 4.38 -3.94
CA GLY A 105 18.13 3.67 -2.69
C GLY A 105 16.87 3.30 -1.89
N CYS A 106 15.63 3.49 -2.42
CA CYS A 106 14.48 2.92 -1.74
C CYS A 106 14.38 1.40 -2.01
N ASP A 107 13.79 0.66 -1.09
CA ASP A 107 13.59 -0.79 -1.16
C ASP A 107 12.29 -1.15 -1.85
N LYS A 108 11.25 -0.32 -1.66
CA LYS A 108 9.91 -0.55 -2.16
C LYS A 108 9.31 0.73 -2.74
N VAL A 109 8.36 0.56 -3.64
CA VAL A 109 7.54 1.65 -4.19
C VAL A 109 6.06 1.41 -3.93
N SER A 110 5.33 2.47 -3.57
CA SER A 110 3.90 2.40 -3.32
C SER A 110 3.10 3.02 -4.47
N ILE A 111 2.19 2.23 -5.05
CA ILE A 111 1.43 2.56 -6.27
C ILE A 111 -0.06 2.50 -5.98
N ASN A 112 -0.82 3.54 -6.35
CA ASN A 112 -2.29 3.55 -6.29
C ASN A 112 -2.89 3.83 -7.68
N THR A 113 -2.99 5.09 -8.07
CA THR A 113 -3.74 5.56 -9.24
C THR A 113 -3.35 4.87 -10.54
N SER A 114 -2.06 4.61 -10.75
CA SER A 114 -1.55 3.94 -11.97
C SER A 114 -1.98 2.49 -12.03
N ALA A 115 -1.99 1.80 -10.88
CA ALA A 115 -2.47 0.42 -10.78
C ALA A 115 -3.98 0.32 -11.05
N VAL A 116 -4.78 1.28 -10.59
CA VAL A 116 -6.22 1.30 -10.86
C VAL A 116 -6.51 1.59 -12.34
N LYS A 117 -5.72 2.46 -12.99
CA LYS A 117 -5.86 2.80 -14.42
C LYS A 117 -5.42 1.67 -15.34
N ASP A 118 -4.32 1.02 -15.02
CA ASP A 118 -3.77 -0.14 -15.74
C ASP A 118 -3.35 -1.21 -14.74
N PRO A 119 -4.23 -2.15 -14.37
CA PRO A 119 -3.89 -3.22 -13.43
C PRO A 119 -2.70 -4.08 -13.87
N TYR A 120 -2.49 -4.25 -15.18
CA TYR A 120 -1.32 -5.00 -15.70
C TYR A 120 0.01 -4.29 -15.46
N PHE A 121 -0.03 -3.00 -15.10
CA PHE A 121 1.16 -2.29 -14.64
C PHE A 121 1.78 -2.96 -13.40
N ILE A 122 0.94 -3.54 -12.51
CA ILE A 122 1.39 -4.31 -11.34
C ILE A 122 2.23 -5.52 -11.79
N SER A 123 1.71 -6.33 -12.72
CA SER A 123 2.42 -7.53 -13.21
C SER A 123 3.74 -7.15 -13.88
N LYS A 124 3.74 -6.14 -14.75
CA LYS A 124 4.95 -5.65 -15.41
C LYS A 124 6.00 -5.16 -14.41
N ALA A 125 5.56 -4.50 -13.33
CA ALA A 125 6.44 -4.01 -12.28
C ALA A 125 6.99 -5.18 -11.44
N ALA A 126 6.13 -6.12 -11.03
CA ALA A 126 6.52 -7.29 -10.25
C ALA A 126 7.48 -8.22 -11.02
N GLU A 127 7.22 -8.47 -12.31
CA GLU A 127 8.11 -9.24 -13.18
C GLU A 127 9.50 -8.62 -13.32
N ARG A 128 9.56 -7.29 -13.36
CA ARG A 128 10.81 -6.57 -13.61
C ARG A 128 11.63 -6.32 -12.36
N PHE A 129 11.00 -6.02 -11.24
CA PHE A 129 11.66 -5.56 -10.01
C PHE A 129 11.51 -6.53 -8.85
N GLY A 130 10.64 -7.54 -8.98
CA GLY A 130 10.26 -8.46 -7.92
C GLY A 130 9.03 -7.96 -7.14
N SER A 131 8.16 -8.89 -6.77
CA SER A 131 6.94 -8.59 -5.99
C SER A 131 7.25 -7.85 -4.70
N GLN A 132 8.35 -8.22 -4.02
CA GLN A 132 8.78 -7.62 -2.76
C GLN A 132 9.02 -6.10 -2.83
N CYS A 133 9.27 -5.56 -4.04
CA CYS A 133 9.46 -4.12 -4.24
C CYS A 133 8.15 -3.38 -4.52
N ILE A 134 7.01 -4.09 -4.69
CA ILE A 134 5.75 -3.50 -5.16
C ILE A 134 4.72 -3.51 -4.05
N VAL A 135 4.43 -2.34 -3.50
CA VAL A 135 3.36 -2.09 -2.53
C VAL A 135 2.18 -1.46 -3.26
N ILE A 136 0.98 -1.99 -3.07
CA ILE A 136 -0.23 -1.37 -3.62
C ILE A 136 -0.93 -0.58 -2.52
N ALA A 137 -1.03 0.74 -2.71
CA ALA A 137 -1.80 1.59 -1.83
C ALA A 137 -3.29 1.51 -2.21
N ILE A 138 -4.11 1.21 -1.22
CA ILE A 138 -5.56 1.15 -1.32
C ILE A 138 -6.15 2.18 -0.35
N ASP A 139 -6.62 3.30 -0.90
CA ASP A 139 -7.37 4.29 -0.13
C ASP A 139 -8.84 3.89 -0.22
N ALA A 140 -9.40 3.39 0.87
CA ALA A 140 -10.76 2.85 0.91
C ALA A 140 -11.68 3.73 1.77
N LYS A 141 -12.93 3.85 1.32
CA LYS A 141 -13.97 4.60 2.00
C LYS A 141 -15.23 3.76 2.15
N ARG A 142 -15.86 3.81 3.33
CA ARG A 142 -17.14 3.16 3.58
C ARG A 142 -18.24 3.83 2.76
N THR A 143 -19.00 3.06 2.00
CA THR A 143 -19.99 3.63 1.07
C THR A 143 -21.34 3.88 1.70
N GLY A 144 -21.66 3.20 2.79
CA GLY A 144 -23.02 3.23 3.37
C GLY A 144 -24.13 2.73 2.44
N MET A 145 -23.78 2.25 1.25
CA MET A 145 -24.71 1.82 0.22
C MET A 145 -24.97 0.33 0.31
N ASP A 146 -26.21 -0.02 0.66
CA ASP A 146 -26.78 -1.32 0.30
C ASP A 146 -27.04 -1.30 -1.20
N MET A 147 -26.12 -1.85 -2.00
CA MET A 147 -26.21 -1.90 -3.46
C MET A 147 -27.42 -2.72 -3.94
N THR A 148 -28.05 -3.51 -3.07
CA THR A 148 -29.29 -4.21 -3.42
C THR A 148 -30.46 -3.25 -3.62
N LYS A 149 -30.38 -2.02 -3.10
CA LYS A 149 -31.38 -0.97 -3.20
C LYS A 149 -31.02 0.15 -4.18
N ALA A 150 -29.80 0.18 -4.70
CA ALA A 150 -29.33 1.24 -5.63
C ALA A 150 -29.72 0.88 -7.09
N THR A 151 -31.02 0.75 -7.38
CA THR A 151 -31.56 0.60 -8.74
C THR A 151 -31.86 1.95 -9.42
N GLY A 152 -31.35 3.07 -8.90
CA GLY A 152 -31.52 4.40 -9.47
C GLY A 152 -30.50 4.70 -10.59
N GLU A 153 -30.99 4.99 -11.78
CA GLU A 153 -30.28 5.15 -13.06
C GLU A 153 -29.18 6.22 -13.13
N SER A 154 -28.94 7.02 -12.09
CA SER A 154 -28.04 8.19 -12.19
C SER A 154 -26.54 7.89 -12.13
N TRP A 155 -26.12 6.69 -11.73
CA TRP A 155 -24.71 6.33 -11.54
C TRP A 155 -24.08 5.58 -12.72
N PHE A 156 -24.88 5.16 -13.70
CA PHE A 156 -24.44 4.34 -14.83
C PHE A 156 -24.09 5.15 -16.10
N ASN A 157 -24.10 6.44 -16.05
CA ASN A 157 -23.89 7.30 -17.24
C ASN A 157 -22.43 7.63 -17.57
N GLU A 158 -21.43 7.07 -16.88
CA GLU A 158 -20.05 7.13 -17.37
C GLU A 158 -19.82 6.04 -18.43
N PRO A 159 -19.43 6.40 -19.68
CA PRO A 159 -19.21 5.43 -20.76
C PRO A 159 -18.22 4.32 -20.43
N ALA A 160 -17.25 4.61 -19.57
CA ALA A 160 -16.24 3.64 -19.10
C ALA A 160 -16.78 2.50 -18.23
N LEU A 161 -18.00 2.61 -17.68
CA LEU A 161 -18.57 1.59 -16.79
C LEU A 161 -19.47 0.59 -17.54
N LYS A 162 -19.98 0.91 -18.72
CA LYS A 162 -20.83 0.02 -19.51
C LYS A 162 -20.07 -1.23 -20.02
N ASP A 163 -18.79 -1.08 -20.38
CA ASP A 163 -17.99 -2.18 -20.91
C ASP A 163 -17.43 -3.11 -19.82
N VAL A 164 -17.51 -2.67 -18.57
CA VAL A 164 -16.94 -3.37 -17.39
C VAL A 164 -17.88 -4.41 -16.78
N CYS A 165 -19.18 -4.32 -17.04
CA CYS A 165 -20.21 -5.16 -16.40
C CYS A 165 -20.54 -6.46 -17.11
N LEU A 166 -19.98 -6.79 -18.28
CA LEU A 166 -20.52 -7.81 -19.16
C LEU A 166 -19.71 -9.11 -19.33
N ASN A 167 -18.55 -9.32 -18.66
CA ASN A 167 -17.82 -10.59 -18.80
C ASN A 167 -17.59 -11.28 -17.46
N LEU A 168 -18.55 -12.12 -17.05
CA LEU A 168 -18.51 -12.98 -15.85
C LEU A 168 -17.78 -14.32 -16.05
N ASP A 169 -17.32 -14.65 -17.29
CA ASP A 169 -16.79 -15.97 -17.65
C ASP A 169 -15.27 -15.99 -17.96
N TYR A 170 -14.49 -15.08 -17.39
CA TYR A 170 -13.04 -15.14 -17.59
C TYR A 170 -12.42 -16.32 -16.82
N LYS A 171 -12.10 -17.41 -17.54
CA LYS A 171 -11.24 -18.48 -17.03
C LYS A 171 -9.82 -17.93 -16.91
N ILE A 172 -9.31 -17.90 -15.67
CA ILE A 172 -7.91 -17.55 -15.37
C ILE A 172 -7.00 -18.45 -16.21
N PRO A 173 -6.13 -17.93 -17.10
CA PRO A 173 -5.13 -18.76 -17.74
C PRO A 173 -4.23 -19.38 -16.67
N PRO A 174 -3.78 -20.63 -16.81
CA PRO A 174 -2.85 -21.22 -15.87
C PRO A 174 -1.60 -20.34 -15.76
N SER A 175 -1.14 -20.13 -14.53
CA SER A 175 0.09 -19.38 -14.26
C SER A 175 1.20 -19.88 -15.18
N PRO A 176 1.95 -19.01 -15.86
CA PRO A 176 3.07 -19.45 -16.66
C PRO A 176 4.04 -20.25 -15.77
N PRO A 177 4.61 -21.36 -16.26
CA PRO A 177 5.56 -22.12 -15.49
C PRO A 177 6.72 -21.21 -15.08
N LEU A 178 7.14 -21.30 -13.81
CA LEU A 178 8.30 -20.56 -13.29
C LEU A 178 9.46 -20.67 -14.29
N PRO A 179 10.10 -19.57 -14.68
CA PRO A 179 11.21 -19.62 -15.60
C PRO A 179 12.31 -20.48 -15.02
N LYS A 180 12.71 -21.51 -15.75
CA LYS A 180 13.88 -22.34 -15.39
C LYS A 180 15.08 -21.40 -15.25
N LEU A 181 15.80 -21.52 -14.13
CA LEU A 181 17.06 -20.81 -13.92
C LEU A 181 17.95 -20.96 -15.17
N ARG A 182 18.17 -19.86 -15.88
CA ARG A 182 19.03 -19.82 -17.06
C ARG A 182 20.48 -19.86 -16.65
N LYS A 183 21.28 -20.54 -17.44
CA LYS A 183 22.74 -20.54 -17.29
C LYS A 183 23.30 -19.18 -17.71
N ALA A 184 24.31 -18.68 -17.01
CA ALA A 184 24.98 -17.43 -17.35
C ALA A 184 25.50 -17.49 -18.80
N GLY A 185 25.05 -16.53 -19.64
CA GLY A 185 25.51 -16.39 -21.05
C GLY A 185 24.44 -16.38 -22.13
N GLU A 186 23.15 -16.59 -21.81
CA GLU A 186 22.09 -16.54 -22.82
C GLU A 186 21.50 -15.11 -22.97
N SER A 187 21.54 -14.59 -24.20
CA SER A 187 20.95 -13.29 -24.54
C SER A 187 19.41 -13.32 -24.46
N PHE A 188 18.80 -12.20 -24.09
CA PHE A 188 17.36 -12.02 -24.07
C PHE A 188 16.79 -12.09 -25.50
N PRO A 189 15.72 -12.88 -25.76
CA PRO A 189 14.96 -12.74 -26.98
C PRO A 189 14.28 -11.37 -27.00
N SER A 190 14.31 -10.69 -28.15
CA SER A 190 13.57 -9.46 -28.39
C SER A 190 12.09 -9.69 -28.07
N LEU A 191 11.50 -8.81 -27.26
CA LEU A 191 10.07 -8.81 -26.93
C LEU A 191 9.28 -8.71 -28.25
N MET A 192 8.62 -9.82 -28.62
CA MET A 192 7.57 -9.75 -29.63
C MET A 192 6.45 -8.88 -29.05
N GLU A 193 6.11 -7.82 -29.77
CA GLU A 193 4.93 -7.00 -29.55
C GLU A 193 3.68 -7.89 -29.72
N ASN A 194 3.16 -8.43 -28.62
CA ASN A 194 1.85 -9.06 -28.62
C ASN A 194 0.78 -7.96 -28.59
N SER A 195 0.44 -7.48 -29.79
CA SER A 195 -0.64 -6.50 -30.02
C SER A 195 -2.04 -7.02 -29.70
N GLU A 196 -2.20 -8.28 -29.34
CA GLU A 196 -3.50 -8.89 -29.01
C GLU A 196 -3.88 -8.81 -27.51
N LEU A 197 -2.92 -8.58 -26.60
CA LEU A 197 -3.21 -8.46 -25.15
C LEU A 197 -3.76 -7.10 -24.73
N GLN A 198 -3.86 -6.13 -25.64
CA GLN A 198 -4.27 -4.75 -25.30
C GLN A 198 -5.79 -4.51 -25.36
N LYS A 199 -6.63 -5.51 -25.65
CA LYS A 199 -8.05 -5.27 -25.91
C LYS A 199 -9.02 -5.69 -24.81
N GLU A 200 -8.58 -6.31 -23.71
CA GLU A 200 -9.48 -6.72 -22.64
C GLU A 200 -9.20 -5.97 -21.36
N SER A 201 -10.07 -5.01 -21.05
CA SER A 201 -10.12 -4.39 -19.72
C SER A 201 -10.50 -5.47 -18.69
N PRO A 202 -9.82 -5.54 -17.53
CA PRO A 202 -10.12 -6.57 -16.54
C PRO A 202 -11.55 -6.42 -16.02
N PRO A 203 -12.26 -7.53 -15.76
CA PRO A 203 -13.60 -7.50 -15.21
C PRO A 203 -13.56 -6.92 -13.78
N PHE A 204 -14.26 -5.81 -13.56
CA PHE A 204 -14.52 -5.29 -12.24
C PHE A 204 -15.62 -6.14 -11.59
N ILE A 205 -15.33 -6.72 -10.44
CA ILE A 205 -16.25 -7.64 -9.75
C ILE A 205 -17.20 -6.79 -8.91
N LYS A 206 -18.51 -6.96 -9.10
CA LYS A 206 -19.53 -6.47 -8.17
C LYS A 206 -19.26 -7.04 -6.78
N GLY A 207 -19.48 -6.27 -5.74
CA GLY A 207 -19.41 -6.76 -4.35
C GLY A 207 -20.15 -8.09 -4.20
N GLY A 208 -19.59 -9.03 -3.42
CA GLY A 208 -20.23 -10.31 -3.12
C GLY A 208 -21.61 -10.13 -2.47
N GLU A 209 -22.29 -11.22 -2.12
CA GLU A 209 -23.58 -11.21 -1.44
C GLU A 209 -23.53 -10.30 -0.20
N GLY A 210 -24.01 -9.04 -0.31
CA GLY A 210 -23.96 -8.04 0.78
C GLY A 210 -23.72 -6.60 0.33
N GLY A 211 -23.44 -6.33 -0.96
CA GLY A 211 -23.25 -4.99 -1.47
C GLY A 211 -21.80 -4.47 -1.34
N LEU A 212 -21.54 -3.26 -1.87
CA LEU A 212 -20.26 -2.58 -1.82
C LEU A 212 -20.10 -1.89 -0.46
N ARG A 213 -19.35 -2.50 0.46
CA ARG A 213 -19.13 -1.93 1.81
C ARG A 213 -18.05 -0.85 1.80
N TRP A 214 -16.97 -1.06 1.08
CA TRP A 214 -15.85 -0.13 0.93
C TRP A 214 -15.49 0.03 -0.54
N ALA A 215 -15.49 1.26 -1.00
CA ALA A 215 -15.05 1.62 -2.35
C ALA A 215 -13.64 2.20 -2.30
N ILE A 216 -12.83 1.87 -3.31
CA ILE A 216 -11.49 2.46 -3.42
C ILE A 216 -11.53 3.88 -3.97
N SER A 217 -10.47 4.63 -3.73
CA SER A 217 -10.26 5.95 -4.32
C SER A 217 -8.90 6.08 -4.98
N THR A 218 -8.78 7.08 -5.83
CA THR A 218 -7.57 7.44 -6.56
C THR A 218 -7.25 8.91 -6.42
N HIS A 219 -6.06 9.34 -6.90
CA HIS A 219 -5.62 10.73 -6.86
C HIS A 219 -5.53 11.28 -5.42
N GLY A 220 -5.01 10.47 -4.48
CA GLY A 220 -4.90 10.86 -3.07
C GLY A 220 -6.28 11.09 -2.43
N GLY A 221 -7.19 10.16 -2.61
CA GLY A 221 -8.51 10.20 -2.01
C GLY A 221 -9.57 11.07 -2.73
N ARG A 222 -9.18 11.78 -3.80
CA ARG A 222 -10.05 12.80 -4.44
C ARG A 222 -11.07 12.24 -5.41
N GLN A 223 -10.86 11.04 -5.92
CA GLN A 223 -11.76 10.41 -6.90
C GLN A 223 -12.15 9.02 -6.44
N MET A 224 -13.39 8.88 -5.99
CA MET A 224 -13.99 7.59 -5.67
C MET A 224 -14.16 6.74 -6.93
N LYS A 225 -13.90 5.45 -6.79
CA LYS A 225 -14.13 4.42 -7.81
C LYS A 225 -15.06 3.37 -7.24
N LEU A 226 -16.08 2.98 -7.99
CA LEU A 226 -17.04 1.94 -7.57
C LEU A 226 -16.40 0.53 -7.73
N ILE A 227 -15.25 0.35 -7.11
CA ILE A 227 -14.49 -0.90 -7.07
C ILE A 227 -14.43 -1.31 -5.60
N ASP A 228 -14.86 -2.54 -5.31
CA ASP A 228 -14.79 -3.10 -3.96
C ASP A 228 -13.35 -3.25 -3.51
N ALA A 229 -13.03 -2.72 -2.31
CA ALA A 229 -11.67 -2.70 -1.78
C ALA A 229 -11.10 -4.12 -1.53
N VAL A 230 -11.94 -5.06 -1.06
CA VAL A 230 -11.53 -6.45 -0.80
C VAL A 230 -11.25 -7.18 -2.12
N GLN A 231 -12.12 -7.01 -3.13
CA GLN A 231 -11.90 -7.63 -4.44
C GLN A 231 -10.68 -7.02 -5.14
N TRP A 232 -10.46 -5.72 -4.98
CA TRP A 232 -9.29 -5.06 -5.51
C TRP A 232 -8.00 -5.57 -4.85
N ALA A 233 -7.99 -5.76 -3.53
CA ALA A 233 -6.87 -6.35 -2.81
C ALA A 233 -6.51 -7.75 -3.35
N LYS A 234 -7.50 -8.64 -3.50
CA LYS A 234 -7.30 -9.97 -4.13
C LYS A 234 -6.74 -9.86 -5.54
N LYS A 235 -7.27 -8.93 -6.34
CA LYS A 235 -6.80 -8.73 -7.71
C LYS A 235 -5.36 -8.25 -7.77
N THR A 236 -4.96 -7.33 -6.89
CA THR A 236 -3.58 -6.83 -6.86
C THR A 236 -2.59 -7.91 -6.44
N GLU A 237 -2.95 -8.76 -5.48
CA GLU A 237 -2.15 -9.94 -5.12
C GLU A 237 -1.97 -10.90 -6.30
N MET A 238 -3.06 -11.25 -7.00
CA MET A 238 -2.99 -12.11 -8.20
C MET A 238 -2.10 -11.51 -9.30
N LEU A 239 -2.02 -10.20 -9.40
CA LEU A 239 -1.17 -9.48 -10.35
C LEU A 239 0.28 -9.34 -9.90
N GLY A 240 0.64 -9.85 -8.72
CA GLY A 240 2.02 -9.90 -8.24
C GLY A 240 2.41 -8.78 -7.28
N ALA A 241 1.45 -8.08 -6.66
CA ALA A 241 1.75 -7.20 -5.53
C ALA A 241 2.42 -7.99 -4.41
N GLY A 242 3.43 -7.41 -3.76
CA GLY A 242 4.11 -8.02 -2.63
C GLY A 242 3.56 -7.60 -1.28
N GLU A 243 2.83 -6.47 -1.22
CA GLU A 243 2.29 -5.91 0.00
C GLU A 243 1.14 -4.94 -0.29
N ILE A 244 0.23 -4.78 0.65
CA ILE A 244 -0.88 -3.81 0.57
C ILE A 244 -0.70 -2.76 1.66
N MET A 245 -0.71 -1.47 1.30
CA MET A 245 -0.86 -0.35 2.22
C MET A 245 -2.32 0.11 2.18
N LEU A 246 -3.06 -0.20 3.24
CA LEU A 246 -4.50 0.04 3.34
C LEU A 246 -4.79 1.28 4.18
N THR A 247 -5.27 2.34 3.55
CA THR A 247 -5.69 3.55 4.27
C THR A 247 -7.22 3.65 4.32
N SER A 248 -7.78 3.67 5.53
CA SER A 248 -9.18 4.05 5.73
C SER A 248 -9.31 5.57 5.63
N MET A 249 -9.99 6.05 4.60
CA MET A 249 -10.24 7.48 4.43
C MET A 249 -11.22 8.05 5.46
N ASP A 250 -12.06 7.21 6.04
CA ASP A 250 -13.00 7.60 7.08
C ASP A 250 -12.30 7.84 8.42
N MET A 251 -11.19 7.14 8.66
CA MET A 251 -10.43 7.22 9.90
C MET A 251 -9.20 8.13 9.78
N ASP A 252 -8.72 8.41 8.54
CA ASP A 252 -7.50 9.19 8.36
C ASP A 252 -7.60 10.60 8.92
N GLY A 253 -6.64 10.94 9.79
CA GLY A 253 -6.58 12.24 10.48
C GLY A 253 -7.47 12.37 11.73
N THR A 254 -8.38 11.42 12.03
CA THR A 254 -9.32 11.51 13.16
C THR A 254 -8.67 11.25 14.51
N LYS A 255 -7.64 10.38 14.57
CA LYS A 255 -7.04 9.83 15.79
C LYS A 255 -7.98 8.90 16.60
N ASP A 256 -9.09 8.42 16.02
CA ASP A 256 -10.10 7.59 16.68
C ASP A 256 -9.83 6.08 16.54
N GLY A 257 -8.71 5.70 15.93
CA GLY A 257 -8.30 4.32 15.70
C GLY A 257 -8.34 3.93 14.22
N TYR A 258 -7.76 2.78 13.90
CA TYR A 258 -7.83 2.21 12.54
C TYR A 258 -9.24 1.65 12.25
N ASP A 259 -9.63 1.57 10.97
CA ASP A 259 -10.83 0.81 10.58
C ASP A 259 -10.55 -0.69 10.70
N ILE A 260 -10.83 -1.23 11.89
CA ILE A 260 -10.52 -2.63 12.23
C ILE A 260 -11.31 -3.60 11.35
N GLU A 261 -12.56 -3.27 11.02
CA GLU A 261 -13.41 -4.11 10.18
C GLU A 261 -12.88 -4.21 8.75
N LEU A 262 -12.50 -3.07 8.15
CA LEU A 262 -11.89 -3.00 6.83
C LEU A 262 -10.53 -3.72 6.81
N THR A 263 -9.68 -3.42 7.79
CA THR A 263 -8.34 -4.01 7.91
C THR A 263 -8.43 -5.53 8.00
N ARG A 264 -9.31 -6.04 8.86
CA ARG A 264 -9.54 -7.48 9.02
C ARG A 264 -10.07 -8.12 7.74
N ALA A 265 -11.06 -7.48 7.10
CA ALA A 265 -11.66 -8.01 5.88
C ALA A 265 -10.63 -8.19 4.74
N ILE A 266 -9.67 -7.28 4.62
CA ILE A 266 -8.59 -7.38 3.64
C ILE A 266 -7.52 -8.36 4.11
N SER A 267 -7.06 -8.30 5.36
CA SER A 267 -6.04 -9.21 5.89
C SER A 267 -6.46 -10.69 5.83
N GLU A 268 -7.75 -10.99 5.97
CA GLU A 268 -8.28 -12.35 5.82
C GLU A 268 -8.50 -12.76 4.36
N ALA A 269 -8.53 -11.80 3.43
CA ALA A 269 -8.83 -12.04 2.03
C ALA A 269 -7.61 -12.28 1.15
N VAL A 270 -6.40 -11.88 1.60
CA VAL A 270 -5.13 -12.01 0.88
C VAL A 270 -4.10 -12.74 1.73
N SER A 271 -3.04 -13.24 1.10
CA SER A 271 -1.90 -13.90 1.77
C SER A 271 -0.66 -13.01 1.87
N ILE A 272 -0.63 -11.91 1.13
CA ILE A 272 0.45 -10.91 1.21
C ILE A 272 0.25 -9.99 2.42
N PRO A 273 1.35 -9.44 2.99
CA PRO A 273 1.26 -8.54 4.14
C PRO A 273 0.35 -7.34 3.93
N VAL A 274 -0.36 -6.93 4.99
CA VAL A 274 -1.24 -5.76 5.01
C VAL A 274 -0.76 -4.76 6.04
N ILE A 275 -0.49 -3.54 5.60
CA ILE A 275 -0.15 -2.39 6.44
C ILE A 275 -1.44 -1.62 6.75
N ALA A 276 -1.86 -1.56 8.00
CA ALA A 276 -2.98 -0.70 8.41
C ALA A 276 -2.55 0.76 8.46
N SER A 277 -3.36 1.65 7.87
CA SER A 277 -3.10 3.09 7.78
C SER A 277 -4.38 3.91 8.00
N GLY A 278 -4.24 5.09 8.61
CA GLY A 278 -5.31 6.03 8.88
C GLY A 278 -5.97 5.82 10.25
N GLY A 279 -5.95 6.86 11.12
CA GLY A 279 -6.67 6.91 12.38
C GLY A 279 -5.86 6.64 13.65
N ALA A 280 -4.57 6.31 13.58
CA ALA A 280 -3.75 6.08 14.77
C ALA A 280 -3.71 7.31 15.68
N GLY A 281 -4.15 7.16 16.93
CA GLY A 281 -4.17 8.21 17.93
C GLY A 281 -3.58 7.80 19.28
N THR A 282 -3.52 6.49 19.57
CA THR A 282 -2.99 5.93 20.81
C THR A 282 -2.24 4.63 20.57
N LEU A 283 -1.45 4.19 21.54
CA LEU A 283 -0.79 2.87 21.51
C LEU A 283 -1.81 1.72 21.49
N GLY A 284 -2.98 1.92 22.11
CA GLY A 284 -4.10 0.97 22.07
C GLY A 284 -4.59 0.70 20.65
N HIS A 285 -4.63 1.72 19.79
CA HIS A 285 -5.04 1.57 18.39
C HIS A 285 -4.07 0.69 17.58
N LEU A 286 -2.76 0.79 17.87
CA LEU A 286 -1.77 -0.11 17.26
C LEU A 286 -2.04 -1.57 17.67
N TYR A 287 -2.32 -1.81 18.94
CA TYR A 287 -2.68 -3.14 19.44
C TYR A 287 -3.94 -3.69 18.74
N GLU A 288 -4.99 -2.89 18.62
CA GLU A 288 -6.23 -3.29 17.95
C GLU A 288 -6.03 -3.65 16.48
N ALA A 289 -5.18 -2.89 15.76
CA ALA A 289 -4.85 -3.18 14.36
C ALA A 289 -4.21 -4.58 14.21
N PHE A 290 -3.35 -4.98 15.15
CA PHE A 290 -2.73 -6.30 15.14
C PHE A 290 -3.62 -7.41 15.68
N ALA A 291 -4.20 -7.20 16.87
CA ALA A 291 -4.96 -8.23 17.56
C ALA A 291 -6.30 -8.53 16.89
N HIS A 292 -6.99 -7.50 16.43
CA HIS A 292 -8.35 -7.59 15.89
C HIS A 292 -8.40 -7.35 14.39
N GLY A 293 -7.60 -6.42 13.86
CA GLY A 293 -7.49 -6.13 12.42
C GLY A 293 -6.63 -7.14 11.66
N LYS A 294 -5.81 -7.96 12.36
CA LYS A 294 -4.89 -8.96 11.78
C LYS A 294 -3.85 -8.34 10.82
N ALA A 295 -3.58 -7.05 10.95
CA ALA A 295 -2.56 -6.38 10.16
C ALA A 295 -1.16 -6.97 10.41
N ASP A 296 -0.26 -6.87 9.43
CA ASP A 296 1.15 -7.28 9.54
C ASP A 296 2.06 -6.12 9.88
N ALA A 297 1.58 -4.90 9.59
CA ALA A 297 2.24 -3.67 9.99
C ALA A 297 1.20 -2.60 10.33
N ALA A 298 1.61 -1.64 11.17
CA ALA A 298 0.83 -0.46 11.51
C ALA A 298 1.61 0.79 11.10
N LEU A 299 1.01 1.58 10.21
CA LEU A 299 1.54 2.85 9.76
C LEU A 299 0.92 3.96 10.60
N ALA A 300 1.76 4.80 11.18
CA ALA A 300 1.33 5.97 11.93
C ALA A 300 2.21 7.19 11.62
N ALA A 301 1.61 8.37 11.66
CA ALA A 301 2.30 9.61 11.39
C ALA A 301 2.22 10.56 12.61
N SER A 302 1.03 11.07 12.92
CA SER A 302 0.85 12.16 13.87
C SER A 302 1.39 11.87 15.26
N ILE A 303 1.12 10.68 15.81
CA ILE A 303 1.53 10.29 17.18
C ILE A 303 3.06 10.25 17.34
N PHE A 304 3.78 9.91 16.29
CA PHE A 304 5.24 9.89 16.28
C PHE A 304 5.84 11.27 15.93
N HIS A 305 5.26 11.98 14.95
CA HIS A 305 5.69 13.31 14.54
C HIS A 305 5.58 14.36 15.64
N TYR A 306 4.50 14.35 16.37
CA TYR A 306 4.30 15.27 17.48
C TYR A 306 4.96 14.78 18.78
N ARG A 307 5.70 13.65 18.71
CA ARG A 307 6.37 13.03 19.85
C ARG A 307 5.41 12.75 21.00
N GLU A 308 4.15 12.43 20.69
CA GLU A 308 3.17 11.97 21.69
C GLU A 308 3.60 10.61 22.24
N PHE A 309 4.20 9.76 21.39
CA PHE A 309 4.82 8.49 21.74
C PHE A 309 6.09 8.29 20.91
N THR A 310 7.03 7.50 21.44
CA THR A 310 8.20 7.00 20.71
C THR A 310 7.90 5.65 20.07
N ILE A 311 8.69 5.24 19.09
CA ILE A 311 8.62 3.89 18.48
C ILE A 311 8.94 2.83 19.54
N THR A 312 9.92 3.08 20.40
CA THR A 312 10.30 2.18 21.49
C THR A 312 9.14 1.95 22.46
N GLU A 313 8.48 3.02 22.93
CA GLU A 313 7.29 2.90 23.80
C GLU A 313 6.16 2.11 23.12
N ALA A 314 5.95 2.31 21.81
CA ALA A 314 4.95 1.57 21.06
C ALA A 314 5.27 0.06 21.02
N LYS A 315 6.53 -0.29 20.77
CA LYS A 315 6.97 -1.69 20.74
C LYS A 315 6.92 -2.35 22.12
N GLU A 316 7.34 -1.67 23.17
CA GLU A 316 7.25 -2.16 24.54
C GLU A 316 5.78 -2.39 24.96
N TYR A 317 4.90 -1.45 24.63
CA TYR A 317 3.46 -1.58 24.88
C TYR A 317 2.84 -2.79 24.20
N LEU A 318 3.22 -3.06 22.94
CA LEU A 318 2.76 -4.19 22.15
C LEU A 318 3.30 -5.51 22.68
N GLN A 319 4.61 -5.56 22.98
CA GLN A 319 5.26 -6.74 23.54
C GLN A 319 4.65 -7.16 24.86
N ALA A 320 4.38 -6.19 25.75
CA ALA A 320 3.72 -6.44 27.05
C ALA A 320 2.31 -7.03 26.90
N ARG A 321 1.70 -6.93 25.71
CA ARG A 321 0.37 -7.49 25.36
C ARG A 321 0.44 -8.72 24.46
N GLY A 322 1.62 -9.32 24.32
CA GLY A 322 1.83 -10.55 23.56
C GLY A 322 1.85 -10.38 22.04
N ILE A 323 1.95 -9.15 21.53
CA ILE A 323 2.18 -8.92 20.09
C ILE A 323 3.67 -9.06 19.82
N PRO A 324 4.08 -9.97 18.91
CA PRO A 324 5.48 -10.15 18.58
C PRO A 324 5.99 -8.93 17.80
N VAL A 325 6.94 -8.21 18.36
CA VAL A 325 7.65 -7.07 17.75
C VAL A 325 9.15 -7.26 17.90
N ARG A 326 9.94 -6.59 17.07
CA ARG A 326 11.39 -6.55 17.20
C ARG A 326 11.77 -5.29 17.99
N LEU A 327 12.38 -5.47 19.17
CA LEU A 327 12.94 -4.38 19.97
C LEU A 327 14.33 -3.98 19.46
#